data_1eb601b2b1078a851cf859acb8169fc1
#
_entry.id   1eb601b2b1078a851cf859acb8169fc1
#
_cell.length_a   1.000
_cell.length_b   1.000
_cell.length_c   1.000
_cell.angle_alpha   90.00
_cell.angle_beta   90.00
_cell.angle_gamma   90.00
#
_symmetry.space_group_name_H-M   'P 1'
#
loop_
_entity.id
_entity.type
_entity.pdbx_description
1 polymer ?
#
loop_
_entity_poly.entity_id
_entity_poly.type
_entity_poly.pdbx_seq_one_letter_code
_entity_poly.pdbx_strand_id
1 'polypeptide(L)'
;MNKHTYLRAYMAGIMVPTPFLLVVITVFCIGRYVYNVPVPIERVIMFPMAVVPNVWGLWNILYLALHSRFNIPIGAHGAILPFLFAPAGYLVARLLDFPIPTFVFHAFPVGFLVGVIVYYLAWKHLVGFLNGVLSIA
;
A
#
# COMPACT_ATOMS: atom_id res chain seq x y z
N MET A 1 21.84 12.01 -13.36
CA MET A 1 20.98 11.33 -12.39
C MET A 1 21.82 11.03 -11.15
N ASN A 2 21.41 11.55 -9.99
CA ASN A 2 22.18 11.35 -8.74
C ASN A 2 22.25 9.85 -8.39
N LYS A 3 23.44 9.39 -7.93
CA LYS A 3 23.69 7.97 -7.57
C LYS A 3 22.65 7.32 -6.64
N HIS A 4 21.83 8.11 -5.96
CA HIS A 4 20.87 7.64 -4.95
C HIS A 4 19.40 7.92 -5.29
N THR A 5 19.08 8.30 -6.53
CA THR A 5 17.71 8.64 -6.93
C THR A 5 16.71 7.49 -6.71
N TYR A 6 17.08 6.28 -7.06
CA TYR A 6 16.23 5.11 -6.85
C TYR A 6 16.04 4.77 -5.37
N LEU A 7 17.09 4.91 -4.56
CA LEU A 7 16.98 4.71 -3.10
C LEU A 7 16.03 5.74 -2.48
N ARG A 8 16.16 7.01 -2.85
CA ARG A 8 15.25 8.07 -2.39
C ARG A 8 13.80 7.81 -2.81
N ALA A 9 13.61 7.36 -4.06
CA ALA A 9 12.29 6.99 -4.55
C ALA A 9 11.68 5.83 -3.75
N TYR A 10 12.48 4.81 -3.46
CA TYR A 10 12.05 3.71 -2.61
C TYR A 10 11.64 4.20 -1.21
N MET A 11 12.46 5.04 -0.59
CA MET A 11 12.15 5.63 0.72
C MET A 11 10.87 6.48 0.70
N ALA A 12 10.67 7.31 -0.32
CA ALA A 12 9.45 8.09 -0.48
C ALA A 12 8.20 7.22 -0.56
N GLY A 13 8.27 6.12 -1.31
CA GLY A 13 7.17 5.16 -1.41
C GLY A 13 6.85 4.46 -0.09
N ILE A 14 7.87 4.03 0.65
CA ILE A 14 7.69 3.34 1.96
C ILE A 14 7.10 4.28 3.01
N MET A 15 7.50 5.53 3.04
CA MET A 15 7.14 6.48 4.10
C MET A 15 5.63 6.72 4.22
N VAL A 16 4.86 6.54 3.15
CA VAL A 16 3.42 6.80 3.18
C VAL A 16 2.64 5.67 3.88
N PRO A 17 2.75 4.40 3.46
CA PRO A 17 1.98 3.33 4.08
C PRO A 17 2.48 2.93 5.47
N THR A 18 3.77 3.13 5.78
CA THR A 18 4.38 2.65 7.02
C THR A 18 3.73 3.23 8.29
N PRO A 19 3.59 4.55 8.49
CA PRO A 19 2.97 5.09 9.69
C PRO A 19 1.49 4.69 9.80
N PHE A 20 0.76 4.61 8.69
CA PHE A 20 -0.61 4.14 8.67
C PHE A 20 -0.71 2.69 9.17
N LEU A 21 0.13 1.81 8.66
CA LEU A 21 0.16 0.40 9.07
C LEU A 21 0.61 0.21 10.52
N LEU A 22 1.51 1.07 11.02
CA LEU A 22 1.87 1.07 12.44
C LEU A 22 0.69 1.42 13.34
N VAL A 23 -0.14 2.37 12.94
CA VAL A 23 -1.38 2.69 13.67
C VAL A 23 -2.34 1.49 13.63
N VAL A 24 -2.55 0.89 12.46
CA VAL A 24 -3.43 -0.27 12.29
C VAL A 24 -2.98 -1.44 13.17
N ILE A 25 -1.68 -1.80 13.17
CA ILE A 25 -1.19 -2.91 14.01
C ILE A 25 -1.30 -2.59 15.50
N THR A 26 -1.11 -1.33 15.89
CA THR A 26 -1.29 -0.91 17.28
C THR A 26 -2.74 -1.11 17.73
N VAL A 27 -3.71 -0.68 16.92
CA VAL A 27 -5.13 -0.91 17.20
C VAL A 27 -5.45 -2.40 17.29
N PHE A 28 -4.91 -3.22 16.41
CA PHE A 28 -5.11 -4.67 16.43
C PHE A 28 -4.48 -5.33 17.65
N CYS A 29 -3.30 -4.89 18.08
CA CYS A 29 -2.67 -5.35 19.31
C CYS A 29 -3.53 -5.01 20.54
N ILE A 30 -4.06 -3.78 20.63
CA ILE A 30 -4.97 -3.38 21.69
C ILE A 30 -6.22 -4.27 21.67
N GLY A 31 -6.83 -4.46 20.50
CA GLY A 31 -8.01 -5.32 20.35
C GLY A 31 -7.74 -6.75 20.86
N ARG A 32 -6.60 -7.34 20.48
CA ARG A 32 -6.26 -8.71 20.87
C ARG A 32 -5.91 -8.85 22.35
N TYR A 33 -5.02 -7.99 22.86
CA TYR A 33 -4.45 -8.18 24.20
C TYR A 33 -5.22 -7.48 25.32
N VAL A 34 -5.98 -6.42 25.02
CA VAL A 34 -6.78 -5.70 26.02
C VAL A 34 -8.24 -6.16 25.97
N TYR A 35 -8.80 -6.31 24.77
CA TYR A 35 -10.23 -6.65 24.60
C TYR A 35 -10.48 -8.12 24.25
N ASN A 36 -9.43 -8.96 24.14
CA ASN A 36 -9.52 -10.38 23.79
C ASN A 36 -10.24 -10.67 22.47
N VAL A 37 -10.18 -9.73 21.51
CA VAL A 37 -10.72 -9.92 20.16
C VAL A 37 -9.78 -10.86 19.39
N PRO A 38 -10.29 -11.90 18.72
CA PRO A 38 -9.44 -12.86 17.97
C PRO A 38 -8.90 -12.26 16.67
N VAL A 39 -7.92 -11.37 16.77
CA VAL A 39 -7.25 -10.76 15.63
C VAL A 39 -6.02 -11.60 15.25
N PRO A 40 -5.88 -12.05 14.01
CA PRO A 40 -4.73 -12.83 13.55
C PRO A 40 -3.52 -11.93 13.26
N ILE A 41 -2.87 -11.43 14.31
CA ILE A 41 -1.78 -10.44 14.21
C ILE A 41 -0.62 -10.96 13.36
N GLU A 42 -0.27 -12.23 13.46
CA GLU A 42 0.82 -12.84 12.71
C GLU A 42 0.60 -12.72 11.19
N ARG A 43 -0.64 -12.88 10.73
CA ARG A 43 -1.03 -12.76 9.32
C ARG A 43 -1.03 -11.30 8.86
N VAL A 44 -1.42 -10.38 9.74
CA VAL A 44 -1.38 -8.92 9.46
C VAL A 44 0.07 -8.44 9.35
N ILE A 45 0.99 -8.94 10.16
CA ILE A 45 2.42 -8.61 10.05
C ILE A 45 2.99 -9.12 8.73
N MET A 46 2.63 -10.35 8.33
CA MET A 46 3.16 -10.95 7.11
C MET A 46 2.64 -10.21 5.86
N PHE A 47 1.36 -10.03 5.76
CA PHE A 47 0.77 -9.39 4.60
C PHE A 47 0.13 -8.10 4.99
N PRO A 48 -0.19 -7.17 5.17
CA PRO A 48 0.04 -5.83 4.68
C PRO A 48 1.32 -5.19 5.22
N MET A 49 1.76 -5.50 6.42
CA MET A 49 2.87 -4.75 7.02
C MET A 49 4.22 -4.98 6.35
N ALA A 50 4.52 -6.21 5.94
CA ALA A 50 5.78 -6.50 5.27
C ALA A 50 5.71 -6.22 3.76
N VAL A 51 4.60 -6.57 3.11
CA VAL A 51 4.50 -6.53 1.65
C VAL A 51 4.12 -5.14 1.13
N VAL A 52 3.10 -4.48 1.70
CA VAL A 52 2.56 -3.23 1.15
C VAL A 52 3.59 -2.10 1.08
N PRO A 53 4.34 -1.78 2.14
CA PRO A 53 5.36 -0.73 2.07
C PRO A 53 6.44 -1.01 1.03
N ASN A 54 6.91 -2.26 0.96
CA ASN A 54 7.92 -2.66 -0.01
C ASN A 54 7.42 -2.52 -1.44
N VAL A 55 6.19 -2.94 -1.72
CA VAL A 55 5.58 -2.76 -3.04
C VAL A 55 5.42 -1.28 -3.38
N TRP A 56 5.01 -0.44 -2.44
CA TRP A 56 4.93 1.01 -2.65
C TRP A 56 6.30 1.61 -3.00
N GLY A 57 7.36 1.21 -2.29
CA GLY A 57 8.72 1.65 -2.57
C GLY A 57 9.18 1.25 -3.98
N LEU A 58 9.01 -0.03 -4.33
CA LEU A 58 9.35 -0.54 -5.66
C LEU A 58 8.49 0.10 -6.76
N TRP A 59 7.21 0.35 -6.48
CA TRP A 59 6.29 1.00 -7.41
C TRP A 59 6.69 2.45 -7.71
N ASN A 60 7.24 3.16 -6.71
CA ASN A 60 7.76 4.50 -6.91
C ASN A 60 9.07 4.51 -7.73
N ILE A 61 9.93 3.49 -7.58
CA ILE A 61 11.07 3.30 -8.48
C ILE A 61 10.57 3.08 -9.91
N LEU A 62 9.58 2.22 -10.10
CA LEU A 62 8.99 1.94 -11.41
C LEU A 62 8.37 3.21 -12.02
N TYR A 63 7.71 4.03 -11.19
CA TYR A 63 7.19 5.33 -11.63
C TYR A 63 8.29 6.19 -12.27
N LEU A 64 9.44 6.33 -11.61
CA LEU A 64 10.55 7.11 -12.15
C LEU A 64 11.07 6.54 -13.47
N ALA A 65 11.20 5.24 -13.57
CA ALA A 65 11.68 4.56 -14.78
C ALA A 65 10.72 4.73 -15.96
N LEU A 66 9.41 4.76 -15.70
CA LEU A 66 8.37 4.86 -16.73
C LEU A 66 7.98 6.31 -17.06
N HIS A 67 8.11 7.21 -16.10
CA HIS A 67 7.67 8.60 -16.27
C HIS A 67 8.35 9.30 -17.45
N SER A 68 9.63 9.03 -17.68
CA SER A 68 10.38 9.57 -18.81
C SER A 68 9.86 9.10 -20.19
N ARG A 69 9.13 7.98 -20.24
CA ARG A 69 8.61 7.40 -21.51
C ARG A 69 7.12 7.67 -21.73
N PHE A 70 6.32 7.66 -20.67
CA PHE A 70 4.85 7.59 -20.78
C PHE A 70 4.13 8.81 -20.21
N ASN A 71 4.81 9.74 -19.57
CA ASN A 71 4.20 10.94 -18.92
C ASN A 71 2.97 10.64 -18.06
N ILE A 72 2.93 9.47 -17.39
CA ILE A 72 1.81 9.07 -16.56
C ILE A 72 1.78 9.94 -15.31
N PRO A 73 0.64 10.57 -14.98
CA PRO A 73 0.51 11.30 -13.71
C PRO A 73 0.72 10.38 -12.51
N ILE A 74 1.46 10.84 -11.51
CA ILE A 74 1.80 10.03 -10.33
C ILE A 74 0.57 9.44 -9.61
N GLY A 75 -0.54 10.19 -9.53
CA GLY A 75 -1.79 9.70 -8.96
C GLY A 75 -2.38 8.54 -9.76
N ALA A 76 -2.39 8.63 -11.09
CA ALA A 76 -2.87 7.54 -11.94
C ALA A 76 -1.98 6.29 -11.82
N HIS A 77 -0.66 6.47 -11.72
CA HIS A 77 0.26 5.36 -11.49
C HIS A 77 -0.03 4.65 -10.16
N GLY A 78 -0.27 5.41 -9.08
CA GLY A 78 -0.66 4.84 -7.78
C GLY A 78 -2.02 4.14 -7.79
N ALA A 79 -2.98 4.64 -8.57
CA ALA A 79 -4.32 4.06 -8.69
C ALA A 79 -4.33 2.66 -9.33
N ILE A 80 -3.23 2.21 -9.93
CA ILE A 80 -3.06 0.85 -10.46
C ILE A 80 -2.84 -0.17 -9.32
N LEU A 81 -2.23 0.24 -8.20
CA LEU A 81 -1.87 -0.66 -7.11
C LEU A 81 -3.04 -1.47 -6.53
N PRO A 82 -4.24 -0.92 -6.30
CA PRO A 82 -5.39 -1.71 -5.85
C PRO A 82 -5.72 -2.89 -6.78
N PHE A 83 -5.53 -2.74 -8.09
CA PHE A 83 -5.74 -3.82 -9.07
C PHE A 83 -4.72 -4.97 -8.92
N LEU A 84 -3.55 -4.70 -8.37
CA LEU A 84 -2.55 -5.71 -8.03
C LEU A 84 -2.80 -6.29 -6.64
N PHE A 85 -3.13 -5.45 -5.66
CA PHE A 85 -3.32 -5.88 -4.28
C PHE A 85 -4.59 -6.69 -4.05
N ALA A 86 -5.68 -6.41 -4.77
CA ALA A 86 -6.92 -7.13 -4.61
C ALA A 86 -6.78 -8.63 -4.95
N PRO A 87 -6.29 -9.01 -6.13
CA PRO A 87 -6.07 -10.43 -6.45
C PRO A 87 -4.95 -11.04 -5.61
N ALA A 88 -3.88 -10.30 -5.31
CA ALA A 88 -2.79 -10.80 -4.47
C ALA A 88 -3.27 -11.06 -3.04
N GLY A 89 -4.03 -10.14 -2.45
CA GLY A 89 -4.62 -10.31 -1.11
C GLY A 89 -5.60 -11.49 -1.04
N TYR A 90 -6.42 -11.66 -2.08
CA TYR A 90 -7.30 -12.83 -2.17
C TYR A 90 -6.50 -14.14 -2.25
N LEU A 91 -5.46 -14.18 -3.08
CA LEU A 91 -4.60 -15.36 -3.21
C LEU A 91 -3.90 -15.70 -1.89
N VAL A 92 -3.31 -14.70 -1.22
CA VAL A 92 -2.66 -14.89 0.08
C VAL A 92 -3.67 -15.37 1.13
N ALA A 93 -4.87 -14.80 1.16
CA ALA A 93 -5.91 -15.25 2.07
C ALA A 93 -6.28 -16.74 1.85
N ARG A 94 -6.34 -17.17 0.59
CA ARG A 94 -6.59 -18.57 0.23
C ARG A 94 -5.42 -19.49 0.62
N LEU A 95 -4.18 -19.07 0.36
CA LEU A 95 -2.98 -19.87 0.68
C LEU A 95 -2.75 -20.03 2.20
N LEU A 96 -3.19 -19.05 2.97
CA LEU A 96 -3.06 -19.07 4.43
C LEU A 96 -4.32 -19.57 5.15
N ASP A 97 -5.29 -20.13 4.41
CA ASP A 97 -6.60 -20.57 4.94
C ASP A 97 -7.28 -19.50 5.80
N PHE A 98 -7.18 -18.24 5.35
CA PHE A 98 -7.82 -17.13 6.03
C PHE A 98 -9.32 -17.10 5.69
N PRO A 99 -10.22 -17.20 6.68
CA PRO A 99 -11.65 -17.15 6.41
C PRO A 99 -12.03 -15.74 5.95
N ILE A 100 -12.46 -15.62 4.71
CA ILE A 100 -12.98 -14.35 4.18
C ILE A 100 -14.47 -14.28 4.49
N PRO A 101 -14.91 -13.36 5.35
CA PRO A 101 -16.32 -13.22 5.67
C PRO A 101 -17.16 -12.88 4.42
N THR A 102 -18.36 -13.44 4.33
CA THR A 102 -19.24 -13.27 3.17
C THR A 102 -19.55 -11.80 2.86
N PHE A 103 -19.67 -10.95 3.87
CA PHE A 103 -19.93 -9.54 3.68
C PHE A 103 -18.82 -8.82 2.87
N VAL A 104 -17.58 -9.33 2.91
CA VAL A 104 -16.46 -8.76 2.14
C VAL A 104 -16.76 -8.82 0.65
N PHE A 105 -17.33 -9.92 0.16
CA PHE A 105 -17.68 -10.04 -1.26
C PHE A 105 -18.77 -9.05 -1.70
N HIS A 106 -19.72 -8.74 -0.82
CA HIS A 106 -20.77 -7.75 -1.10
C HIS A 106 -20.24 -6.32 -1.01
N ALA A 107 -19.36 -6.03 -0.06
CA ALA A 107 -18.76 -4.71 0.12
C ALA A 107 -17.62 -4.43 -0.87
N PHE A 108 -17.04 -5.47 -1.48
CA PHE A 108 -15.84 -5.36 -2.32
C PHE A 108 -15.98 -4.34 -3.46
N PRO A 109 -17.06 -4.29 -4.26
CA PRO A 109 -17.14 -3.34 -5.37
C PRO A 109 -17.03 -1.89 -4.90
N VAL A 110 -17.72 -1.53 -3.83
CA VAL A 110 -17.69 -0.16 -3.27
C VAL A 110 -16.33 0.09 -2.60
N GLY A 111 -15.85 -0.83 -1.78
CA GLY A 111 -14.56 -0.74 -1.10
C GLY A 111 -13.39 -0.66 -2.09
N PHE A 112 -13.46 -1.37 -3.20
CA PHE A 112 -12.45 -1.32 -4.25
C PHE A 112 -12.40 0.05 -4.93
N LEU A 113 -13.56 0.62 -5.30
CA LEU A 113 -13.62 1.96 -5.89
C LEU A 113 -13.08 3.02 -4.93
N VAL A 114 -13.49 2.96 -3.67
CA VAL A 114 -12.94 3.85 -2.62
C VAL A 114 -11.42 3.67 -2.50
N GLY A 115 -10.94 2.42 -2.51
CA GLY A 115 -9.52 2.10 -2.49
C GLY A 115 -8.77 2.74 -3.65
N VAL A 116 -9.27 2.65 -4.88
CA VAL A 116 -8.67 3.27 -6.07
C VAL A 116 -8.56 4.79 -5.90
N ILE A 117 -9.62 5.44 -5.41
CA ILE A 117 -9.64 6.89 -5.17
C ILE A 117 -8.63 7.26 -4.09
N VAL A 118 -8.60 6.55 -2.97
CA VAL A 118 -7.66 6.78 -1.87
C VAL A 118 -6.22 6.63 -2.35
N TYR A 119 -5.91 5.59 -3.12
CA TYR A 119 -4.58 5.40 -3.69
C TYR A 119 -4.20 6.51 -4.68
N TYR A 120 -5.13 6.91 -5.54
CA TYR A 120 -4.91 8.05 -6.43
C TYR A 120 -4.54 9.32 -5.63
N LEU A 121 -5.31 9.65 -4.61
CA LEU A 121 -5.08 10.85 -3.79
C LEU A 121 -3.79 10.74 -2.97
N ALA A 122 -3.54 9.59 -2.35
CA ALA A 122 -2.32 9.36 -1.58
C ALA A 122 -1.06 9.49 -2.46
N TRP A 123 -1.09 8.91 -3.64
CA TRP A 123 0.02 9.02 -4.56
C TRP A 123 0.19 10.43 -5.11
N LYS A 124 -0.91 11.08 -5.49
CA LYS A 124 -0.87 12.46 -6.00
C LYS A 124 -0.33 13.45 -4.97
N HIS A 125 -0.80 13.37 -3.72
CA HIS A 125 -0.49 14.38 -2.70
C HIS A 125 0.65 13.98 -1.78
N LEU A 126 0.71 12.75 -1.29
CA LEU A 126 1.71 12.32 -0.30
C LEU A 126 2.99 11.85 -0.98
N VAL A 127 2.92 10.87 -1.89
CA VAL A 127 4.11 10.39 -2.59
C VAL A 127 4.69 11.49 -3.48
N GLY A 128 3.84 12.24 -4.19
CA GLY A 128 4.26 13.38 -4.99
C GLY A 128 4.97 14.45 -4.17
N PHE A 129 4.44 14.80 -3.00
CA PHE A 129 5.10 15.72 -2.06
C PHE A 129 6.46 15.19 -1.60
N LEU A 130 6.53 13.93 -1.18
CA LEU A 130 7.78 13.32 -0.72
C LEU A 130 8.82 13.22 -1.85
N ASN A 131 8.40 12.91 -3.06
CA ASN A 131 9.29 12.95 -4.23
C ASN A 131 9.86 14.34 -4.45
N GLY A 132 9.05 15.39 -4.30
CA GLY A 132 9.50 16.77 -4.36
C GLY A 132 10.49 17.11 -3.24
N VAL A 133 10.18 16.79 -1.98
CA VAL A 133 11.06 17.02 -0.82
C VAL A 133 12.42 16.32 -0.97
N LEU A 134 12.41 15.09 -1.50
CA LEU A 134 13.62 14.31 -1.72
C LEU A 134 14.32 14.64 -3.06
N SER A 135 13.84 15.65 -3.78
CA SER A 135 14.40 16.11 -5.07
C SER A 135 14.52 14.96 -6.09
N ILE A 136 13.45 14.19 -6.24
CA ILE A 136 13.40 13.02 -7.12
C ILE A 136 12.74 13.36 -8.47
N ALA A 137 11.73 14.19 -8.41
CA ALA A 137 10.97 14.64 -9.58
C ALA A 137 10.44 16.04 -9.37
#